data_e881f1e4ad852a30aa52ac8853aa8de5
#
_entry.id   e881f1e4ad852a30aa52ac8853aa8de5
#
_cell.length_a   1.000
_cell.length_b   1.000
_cell.length_c   1.000
_cell.angle_alpha   90.00
_cell.angle_beta   90.00
_cell.angle_gamma   90.00
#
_symmetry.space_group_name_H-M   'P 1'
#
loop_
_entity.id
_entity.type
_entity.pdbx_description
1 polymer ?
#
loop_
_entity_poly.entity_id
_entity_poly.type
_entity_poly.pdbx_seq_one_letter_code
_entity_poly.pdbx_strand_id
1 'polypeptide(L)'
;MKYLYFSAPWCGPCKMFGPVMERVSTNILVQKIDVDKQSDLAMKYSVRSIPTVILVDDSGKEYARQTGVQTEQMLVEQYNNFANG
;
A
#
# COMPACT_ATOMS: atom_id res chain seq x y z
N MET A 1 -2.07 5.30 11.68
CA MET A 1 -1.83 5.27 10.22
C MET A 1 -1.60 3.86 9.74
N LYS A 2 -1.93 3.60 8.49
CA LYS A 2 -1.71 2.30 7.87
C LYS A 2 -1.45 2.46 6.37
N TYR A 3 -0.90 1.42 5.76
CA TYR A 3 -0.79 1.33 4.32
C TYR A 3 -1.97 0.55 3.75
N LEU A 4 -2.54 1.08 2.67
CA LEU A 4 -3.46 0.33 1.81
C LEU A 4 -2.62 -0.21 0.65
N TYR A 5 -2.55 -1.53 0.52
CA TYR A 5 -1.77 -2.18 -0.51
C TYR A 5 -2.70 -2.78 -1.55
N PHE A 6 -2.75 -2.13 -2.72
CA PHE A 6 -3.61 -2.54 -3.83
C PHE A 6 -2.85 -3.49 -4.75
N SER A 7 -3.40 -4.67 -4.95
CA SER A 7 -2.77 -5.72 -5.76
C SER A 7 -3.83 -6.59 -6.42
N ALA A 8 -3.38 -7.57 -7.22
CA ALA A 8 -4.26 -8.58 -7.81
C ALA A 8 -3.47 -9.88 -8.01
N PRO A 9 -4.15 -11.04 -8.01
CA PRO A 9 -3.47 -12.33 -8.19
C PRO A 9 -2.74 -12.47 -9.53
N TRP A 10 -3.25 -11.82 -10.58
CA TRP A 10 -2.67 -11.87 -11.92
C TRP A 10 -1.51 -10.90 -12.13
N CYS A 11 -1.22 -10.07 -11.18
CA CYS A 11 -0.21 -9.02 -11.31
C CYS A 11 1.19 -9.59 -11.03
N GLY A 12 2.05 -9.65 -12.06
CA GLY A 12 3.42 -10.14 -11.92
C GLY A 12 4.26 -9.34 -10.92
N PRO A 13 4.37 -8.00 -11.08
CA PRO A 13 5.12 -7.18 -10.12
C PRO A 13 4.60 -7.28 -8.69
N CYS A 14 3.29 -7.49 -8.51
CA CYS A 14 2.71 -7.66 -7.17
C CYS A 14 3.26 -8.90 -6.47
N LYS A 15 3.56 -9.96 -7.23
CA LYS A 15 4.12 -11.19 -6.66
C LYS A 15 5.50 -10.95 -6.07
N MET A 16 6.29 -10.10 -6.72
CA MET A 16 7.61 -9.72 -6.22
C MET A 16 7.51 -8.79 -5.02
N PHE A 17 6.49 -7.96 -4.99
CA PHE A 17 6.29 -6.97 -3.94
C PHE A 17 5.65 -7.57 -2.68
N GLY A 18 4.94 -8.71 -2.81
CA GLY A 18 4.28 -9.35 -1.68
C GLY A 18 5.20 -9.58 -0.48
N PRO A 19 6.37 -10.23 -0.67
CA PRO A 19 7.30 -10.44 0.45
C PRO A 19 7.78 -9.15 1.11
N VAL A 20 7.96 -8.09 0.34
CA VAL A 20 8.33 -6.77 0.89
C VAL A 20 7.23 -6.26 1.81
N MET A 21 5.99 -6.33 1.35
CA MET A 21 4.84 -5.85 2.13
C MET A 21 4.61 -6.71 3.36
N GLU A 22 4.91 -8.01 3.31
CA GLU A 22 4.84 -8.86 4.48
C GLU A 22 5.84 -8.41 5.55
N ARG A 23 7.06 -8.06 5.15
CA ARG A 23 8.07 -7.55 6.09
C ARG A 23 7.64 -6.21 6.67
N VAL A 24 7.09 -5.31 5.84
CA VAL A 24 6.57 -4.02 6.32
C VAL A 24 5.46 -4.26 7.35
N SER A 25 4.60 -5.26 7.12
CA SER A 25 3.46 -5.54 7.98
C SER A 25 3.83 -6.06 9.37
N THR A 26 5.09 -6.43 9.60
CA THR A 26 5.52 -6.86 10.94
C THR A 26 5.52 -5.72 11.94
N ASN A 27 5.67 -4.48 11.49
CA ASN A 27 5.74 -3.31 12.37
C ASN A 27 4.76 -2.21 12.02
N ILE A 28 4.20 -2.25 10.82
CA ILE A 28 3.28 -1.23 10.31
C ILE A 28 2.02 -1.93 9.85
N LEU A 29 0.86 -1.40 10.22
CA LEU A 29 -0.40 -1.98 9.78
C LEU A 29 -0.53 -1.85 8.26
N VAL A 30 -0.74 -2.98 7.58
CA VAL A 30 -0.95 -3.04 6.13
C VAL A 30 -2.27 -3.74 5.87
N GLN A 31 -3.14 -3.07 5.12
CA GLN A 31 -4.39 -3.66 4.66
C GLN A 31 -4.23 -4.02 3.19
N LYS A 32 -4.23 -5.33 2.89
CA LYS A 32 -4.12 -5.81 1.52
C LYS A 32 -5.49 -5.74 0.84
N ILE A 33 -5.53 -5.13 -0.34
CA ILE A 33 -6.75 -4.94 -1.10
C ILE A 33 -6.59 -5.57 -2.48
N ASP A 34 -7.43 -6.56 -2.77
CA ASP A 34 -7.51 -7.15 -4.11
C ASP A 34 -8.44 -6.26 -4.94
N VAL A 35 -7.89 -5.63 -5.99
CA VAL A 35 -8.65 -4.66 -6.80
C VAL A 35 -9.81 -5.30 -7.54
N ASP A 36 -9.78 -6.62 -7.77
CA ASP A 36 -10.88 -7.32 -8.43
C ASP A 36 -12.04 -7.57 -7.48
N LYS A 37 -11.73 -7.78 -6.19
CA LYS A 37 -12.75 -8.03 -5.16
C LYS A 37 -13.27 -6.76 -4.52
N GLN A 38 -12.44 -5.74 -4.41
CA GLN A 38 -12.77 -4.46 -3.78
C GLN A 38 -12.55 -3.31 -4.76
N SER A 39 -13.17 -3.42 -5.92
CA SER A 39 -13.04 -2.41 -6.98
C SER A 39 -13.55 -1.04 -6.55
N ASP A 40 -14.52 -1.00 -5.63
CA ASP A 40 -15.04 0.25 -5.09
C ASP A 40 -13.96 1.05 -4.34
N LEU A 41 -13.09 0.36 -3.57
CA LEU A 41 -11.97 1.02 -2.89
C LEU A 41 -10.93 1.52 -3.90
N ALA A 42 -10.64 0.72 -4.92
CA ALA A 42 -9.71 1.13 -5.96
C ALA A 42 -10.21 2.39 -6.68
N MET A 43 -11.51 2.46 -6.93
CA MET A 43 -12.12 3.64 -7.53
C MET A 43 -12.10 4.84 -6.61
N LYS A 44 -12.42 4.62 -5.32
CA LYS A 44 -12.41 5.69 -4.32
C LYS A 44 -11.06 6.39 -4.25
N TYR A 45 -9.97 5.63 -4.32
CA TYR A 45 -8.62 6.18 -4.26
C TYR A 45 -8.01 6.42 -5.63
N SER A 46 -8.79 6.26 -6.69
CA SER A 46 -8.34 6.46 -8.08
C SER A 46 -7.10 5.65 -8.44
N VAL A 47 -7.06 4.40 -7.98
CA VAL A 47 -5.96 3.49 -8.28
C VAL A 47 -6.11 2.99 -9.71
N ARG A 48 -5.13 3.30 -10.56
CA ARG A 48 -5.15 2.98 -12.00
C ARG A 48 -4.15 1.90 -12.39
N SER A 49 -3.17 1.68 -11.55
CA SER A 49 -2.15 0.66 -11.79
C SER A 49 -1.81 -0.03 -10.49
N ILE A 50 -1.29 -1.24 -10.57
CA ILE A 50 -0.89 -2.02 -9.41
C ILE A 50 0.51 -2.57 -9.63
N PRO A 51 1.28 -2.78 -8.56
CA PRO A 51 0.92 -2.50 -7.17
C PRO A 51 0.90 -1.00 -6.88
N THR A 52 0.02 -0.58 -5.98
CA THR A 52 -0.01 0.79 -5.46
C THR A 52 -0.13 0.71 -3.94
N VAL A 53 0.63 1.52 -3.23
CA VAL A 53 0.61 1.58 -1.78
C VAL A 53 0.27 3.00 -1.37
N ILE A 54 -0.76 3.16 -0.54
CA ILE A 54 -1.24 4.46 -0.10
C ILE A 54 -1.21 4.53 1.42
N LEU A 55 -0.53 5.54 1.96
CA LEU A 55 -0.49 5.78 3.40
C LEU A 55 -1.70 6.64 3.79
N VAL A 56 -2.54 6.11 4.67
CA VAL A 56 -3.75 6.79 5.12
C VAL A 56 -3.82 6.83 6.65
N ASP A 57 -4.58 7.80 7.18
CA ASP A 57 -4.88 7.84 8.61
C ASP A 57 -6.16 7.07 8.93
N ASP A 58 -6.62 7.14 10.17
CA ASP A 58 -7.80 6.40 10.63
C ASP A 58 -9.09 6.87 9.95
N SER A 59 -9.10 8.08 9.42
CA SER A 59 -10.26 8.60 8.69
C SER A 59 -10.24 8.25 7.21
N GLY A 60 -9.14 7.64 6.73
CA GLY A 60 -8.96 7.30 5.32
C GLY A 60 -8.33 8.41 4.50
N LYS A 61 -7.86 9.48 5.13
CA LYS A 61 -7.19 10.56 4.42
C LYS A 61 -5.82 10.11 3.92
N GLU A 62 -5.56 10.36 2.64
CA GLU A 62 -4.30 9.99 2.01
C GLU A 62 -3.19 10.99 2.34
N TYR A 63 -2.03 10.47 2.74
CA TYR A 63 -0.84 11.28 3.04
C TYR A 63 0.27 11.07 2.03
N ALA A 64 0.39 9.86 1.48
CA ALA A 64 1.44 9.55 0.52
C ALA A 64 0.99 8.39 -0.36
N ARG A 65 1.55 8.32 -1.57
CA ARG A 65 1.18 7.29 -2.55
C ARG A 65 2.42 6.89 -3.33
N GLN A 66 2.61 5.57 -3.50
CA GLN A 66 3.68 5.03 -4.33
C GLN A 66 3.09 4.03 -5.30
N THR A 67 3.45 4.16 -6.57
CA THR A 67 3.04 3.24 -7.63
C THR A 67 4.25 2.41 -8.05
N GLY A 68 4.05 1.10 -8.20
CA GLY A 68 5.13 0.19 -8.53
C GLY A 68 5.82 -0.39 -7.30
N VAL A 69 6.78 -1.28 -7.54
CA VAL A 69 7.51 -1.96 -6.47
C VAL A 69 8.44 -0.97 -5.76
N GLN A 70 8.36 -0.94 -4.43
CA GLN A 70 9.19 -0.09 -3.59
C GLN A 70 10.00 -0.97 -2.63
N THR A 71 11.04 -0.40 -2.03
CA THR A 71 11.82 -1.11 -1.02
C THR A 71 11.15 -1.01 0.35
N GLU A 72 11.41 -2.01 1.19
CA GLU A 72 10.97 -1.99 2.58
C GLU A 72 11.46 -0.73 3.29
N GLN A 73 12.74 -0.40 3.11
CA GLN A 73 13.37 0.77 3.75
C GLN A 73 12.63 2.06 3.40
N MET A 74 12.29 2.25 2.13
CA MET A 74 11.62 3.46 1.69
C MET A 74 10.24 3.60 2.34
N LEU A 75 9.50 2.50 2.40
CA LEU A 75 8.15 2.51 2.99
C LEU A 75 8.19 2.74 4.50
N VAL A 76 9.17 2.15 5.19
CA VAL A 76 9.33 2.36 6.63
C VAL A 76 9.72 3.81 6.93
N GLU A 77 10.65 4.38 6.16
CA GLU A 77 11.05 5.78 6.32
C GLU A 77 9.87 6.73 6.06
N GLN A 78 9.11 6.47 5.01
CA GLN A 78 7.93 7.28 4.68
C GLN A 78 6.91 7.23 5.83
N TYR A 79 6.63 6.03 6.34
CA TYR A 79 5.71 5.87 7.47
C TYR A 79 6.19 6.67 8.68
N ASN A 80 7.47 6.55 9.03
CA ASN A 80 8.02 7.24 10.18
C ASN A 80 7.95 8.75 10.04
N ASN A 81 8.18 9.27 8.84
CA ASN A 81 8.12 10.70 8.57
C ASN A 81 6.73 11.26 8.81
N PHE A 82 5.68 10.53 8.45
CA PHE A 82 4.31 11.00 8.62
C PHE A 82 3.71 10.65 9.98
N ALA A 83 4.04 9.49 10.53
CA ALA A 83 3.49 9.05 11.80
C ALA A 83 4.14 9.74 13.01
N ASN A 84 5.45 10.03 12.89
CA ASN A 84 6.23 10.60 13.99
C ASN A 84 6.59 12.07 13.77
N GLY A 85 6.27 12.60 12.62
CA GLY A 85 6.50 14.00 12.29
C GLY A 85 5.35 14.88 12.75
#